data_1e42608f4359f69bbfd7a50bcdc35f25
#
_entry.id   1e42608f4359f69bbfd7a50bcdc35f25
#
_cell.length_a   1.000
_cell.length_b   1.000
_cell.length_c   1.000
_cell.angle_alpha   90.00
_cell.angle_beta   90.00
_cell.angle_gamma   90.00
#
_symmetry.space_group_name_H-M   'P 1'
#
loop_
_entity.id
_entity.type
_entity.pdbx_description
1 polymer ?
#
loop_
_entity_poly.entity_id
_entity_poly.type
_entity_poly.pdbx_seq_one_letter_code
_entity_poly.pdbx_strand_id
1 'polypeptide(L)'
;LGRWVDERITDGRVTRLMRDLGEETGETILLGIASDIHVLYIAVIPATRAMRLHIPAGTRRPIADSGMGLMLLSAMDDAEIFRRIARAAQAREPDAAPLVPDDIMAEITAIRATGHALSASRIVPGAGIVCTLLPTADRSQPMGIGIGGQAFEVVAREEAFASLLKSRIAQYFAVDSRA
;
A
#
# COMPACT_ATOMS: atom_id res chain seq x y z
N LEU A 1 15.45 11.02 -6.28
CA LEU A 1 14.52 10.24 -5.42
C LEU A 1 14.43 10.80 -4.00
N GLY A 2 15.52 11.32 -3.37
CA GLY A 2 15.52 11.77 -1.98
C GLY A 2 14.70 13.03 -1.68
N ARG A 3 14.69 14.02 -2.56
CA ARG A 3 14.10 15.34 -2.28
C ARG A 3 12.55 15.37 -2.26
N TRP A 4 11.91 14.48 -3.01
CA TRP A 4 10.46 14.42 -3.15
C TRP A 4 9.76 13.69 -2.00
N VAL A 5 10.40 12.64 -1.50
CA VAL A 5 9.93 11.90 -0.32
C VAL A 5 10.07 12.77 0.92
N ASP A 6 11.11 13.59 0.99
CA ASP A 6 11.40 14.48 2.12
C ASP A 6 10.32 15.55 2.36
N GLU A 7 9.82 16.24 1.33
CA GLU A 7 8.88 17.35 1.52
C GLU A 7 7.53 16.91 2.09
N ARG A 8 7.05 15.71 1.76
CA ARG A 8 5.76 15.17 2.24
C ARG A 8 5.83 14.51 3.60
N ILE A 9 6.96 13.87 3.90
CA ILE A 9 7.24 13.34 5.22
C ILE A 9 7.63 14.46 6.17
N THR A 10 8.27 15.53 5.66
CA THR A 10 8.76 16.68 6.41
C THR A 10 7.65 17.60 6.95
N ASP A 11 6.49 17.63 6.29
CA ASP A 11 5.29 18.34 6.81
C ASP A 11 4.74 17.67 8.10
N GLY A 12 5.17 16.43 8.40
CA GLY A 12 4.78 15.71 9.61
C GLY A 12 3.34 15.18 9.63
N ARG A 13 2.49 15.52 8.64
CA ARG A 13 1.09 15.07 8.57
C ARG A 13 1.02 13.54 8.39
N VAL A 14 1.80 13.00 7.45
CA VAL A 14 1.83 11.55 7.20
C VAL A 14 2.33 10.80 8.42
N THR A 15 3.37 11.30 9.08
CA THR A 15 3.92 10.68 10.30
C THR A 15 2.92 10.68 11.45
N ARG A 16 2.18 11.79 11.64
CA ARG A 16 1.11 11.86 12.63
C ARG A 16 -0.04 10.92 12.30
N LEU A 17 -0.50 10.91 11.05
CA LEU A 17 -1.53 9.98 10.56
C LEU A 17 -1.14 8.52 10.84
N MET A 18 0.08 8.13 10.50
CA MET A 18 0.57 6.76 10.74
C MET A 18 0.58 6.42 12.23
N ARG A 19 1.01 7.36 13.09
CA ARG A 19 1.04 7.15 14.54
C ARG A 19 -0.36 6.96 15.10
N ASP A 20 -1.30 7.85 14.74
CA ASP A 20 -2.68 7.77 15.20
C ASP A 20 -3.36 6.47 14.77
N LEU A 21 -3.14 6.04 13.53
CA LEU A 21 -3.63 4.73 13.04
C LEU A 21 -3.03 3.57 13.83
N GLY A 22 -1.74 3.62 14.14
CA GLY A 22 -1.06 2.60 14.94
C GLY A 22 -1.58 2.54 16.37
N GLU A 23 -1.79 3.68 17.02
CA GLU A 23 -2.36 3.78 18.38
C GLU A 23 -3.81 3.28 18.41
N GLU A 24 -4.61 3.63 17.42
CA GLU A 24 -6.03 3.25 17.37
C GLU A 24 -6.24 1.75 17.06
N THR A 25 -5.43 1.19 16.18
CA THR A 25 -5.59 -0.20 15.73
C THR A 25 -4.74 -1.20 16.50
N GLY A 26 -3.59 -0.78 17.02
CA GLY A 26 -2.56 -1.66 17.56
C GLY A 26 -1.82 -2.49 16.52
N GLU A 27 -2.12 -2.27 15.23
CA GLU A 27 -1.58 -3.01 14.10
C GLU A 27 -0.34 -2.33 13.49
N THR A 28 0.33 -3.02 12.57
CA THR A 28 1.45 -2.44 11.80
C THR A 28 0.93 -1.47 10.76
N ILE A 29 1.44 -0.24 10.75
CA ILE A 29 1.12 0.75 9.73
C ILE A 29 2.28 0.86 8.74
N LEU A 30 1.96 0.78 7.47
CA LEU A 30 2.92 0.70 6.37
C LEU A 30 2.70 1.85 5.40
N LEU A 31 3.77 2.55 5.04
CA LEU A 31 3.78 3.57 3.99
C LEU A 31 4.64 3.08 2.84
N GLY A 32 4.07 3.00 1.64
CA GLY A 32 4.73 2.44 0.47
C GLY A 32 4.68 3.35 -0.74
N ILE A 33 5.72 3.27 -1.56
CA ILE A 33 5.82 3.90 -2.88
C ILE A 33 6.17 2.85 -3.93
N ALA A 34 5.85 3.16 -5.18
CA ALA A 34 6.31 2.34 -6.30
C ALA A 34 7.80 2.64 -6.59
N SER A 35 8.60 1.59 -6.70
CA SER A 35 10.00 1.62 -7.09
C SER A 35 10.22 0.60 -8.19
N ASP A 36 10.04 1.03 -9.43
CA ASP A 36 10.06 0.20 -10.63
C ASP A 36 9.04 -0.97 -10.54
N ILE A 37 9.51 -2.21 -10.51
CA ILE A 37 8.69 -3.42 -10.38
C ILE A 37 8.47 -3.85 -8.92
N HIS A 38 8.78 -2.96 -7.97
CA HIS A 38 8.64 -3.24 -6.54
C HIS A 38 7.84 -2.16 -5.83
N VAL A 39 7.24 -2.53 -4.72
CA VAL A 39 6.88 -1.62 -3.64
C VAL A 39 8.08 -1.44 -2.74
N LEU A 40 8.38 -0.21 -2.36
CA LEU A 40 9.34 0.11 -1.30
C LEU A 40 8.56 0.66 -0.10
N TYR A 41 8.63 -0.03 1.05
CA TYR A 41 8.09 0.50 2.29
C TYR A 41 9.05 1.52 2.89
N ILE A 42 8.70 2.80 2.80
CA ILE A 42 9.55 3.93 3.20
C ILE A 42 9.40 4.29 4.68
N ALA A 43 8.29 3.95 5.31
CA ALA A 43 8.07 4.10 6.74
C ALA A 43 7.18 2.98 7.28
N VAL A 44 7.42 2.59 8.51
CA VAL A 44 6.67 1.54 9.22
C VAL A 44 6.51 1.95 10.69
N ILE A 45 5.26 1.89 11.19
CA ILE A 45 4.97 1.92 12.62
C ILE A 45 4.67 0.46 13.01
N PRO A 46 5.48 -0.16 13.87
CA PRO A 46 5.29 -1.55 14.25
C PRO A 46 4.05 -1.72 15.13
N ALA A 47 3.40 -2.87 15.02
CA ALA A 47 2.30 -3.24 15.90
C ALA A 47 2.74 -3.27 17.37
N THR A 48 1.82 -2.91 18.27
CA THR A 48 2.04 -2.96 19.72
C THR A 48 1.71 -4.32 20.32
N ARG A 49 1.10 -5.22 19.56
CA ARG A 49 0.72 -6.58 19.99
C ARG A 49 1.92 -7.52 20.10
N ALA A 50 1.81 -8.55 20.95
CA ALA A 50 2.86 -9.54 21.17
C ALA A 50 3.20 -10.36 19.92
N MET A 51 2.19 -10.78 19.14
CA MET A 51 2.38 -11.37 17.81
C MET A 51 2.21 -10.30 16.74
N ARG A 52 3.31 -9.85 16.19
CA ARG A 52 3.36 -8.77 15.21
C ARG A 52 4.05 -9.20 13.92
N LEU A 53 3.56 -8.70 12.82
CA LEU A 53 4.25 -8.77 11.56
C LEU A 53 5.48 -7.83 11.60
N HIS A 54 6.67 -8.42 11.50
CA HIS A 54 7.90 -7.65 11.46
C HIS A 54 8.26 -7.31 10.00
N ILE A 55 8.00 -6.06 9.62
CA ILE A 55 8.40 -5.52 8.33
C ILE A 55 9.25 -4.27 8.60
N PRO A 56 10.56 -4.32 8.41
CA PRO A 56 11.40 -3.13 8.56
C PRO A 56 11.17 -2.13 7.41
N ALA A 57 11.36 -0.85 7.67
CA ALA A 57 11.46 0.16 6.62
C ALA A 57 12.61 -0.20 5.65
N GLY A 58 12.44 0.08 4.37
CA GLY A 58 13.36 -0.37 3.32
C GLY A 58 12.99 -1.73 2.71
N THR A 59 12.04 -2.47 3.28
CA THR A 59 11.56 -3.72 2.70
C THR A 59 10.97 -3.48 1.31
N ARG A 60 11.36 -4.35 0.36
CA ARG A 60 10.82 -4.37 -1.00
C ARG A 60 9.91 -5.58 -1.19
N ARG A 61 8.82 -5.39 -1.96
CA ARG A 61 7.89 -6.45 -2.36
C ARG A 61 7.60 -6.36 -3.85
N PRO A 62 7.40 -7.48 -4.55
CA PRO A 62 7.00 -7.45 -5.96
C PRO A 62 5.69 -6.66 -6.13
N ILE A 63 5.67 -5.71 -7.08
CA ILE A 63 4.53 -4.79 -7.24
C ILE A 63 3.28 -5.50 -7.72
N ALA A 64 3.43 -6.51 -8.59
CA ALA A 64 2.30 -7.25 -9.17
C ALA A 64 1.73 -8.34 -8.25
N ASP A 65 2.44 -8.70 -7.16
CA ASP A 65 2.05 -9.79 -6.26
C ASP A 65 1.58 -9.28 -4.88
N SER A 66 1.75 -8.02 -4.57
CA SER A 66 1.43 -7.47 -3.25
C SER A 66 0.20 -6.58 -3.27
N GLY A 67 -0.60 -6.60 -2.21
CA GLY A 67 -1.78 -5.74 -2.10
C GLY A 67 -1.43 -4.25 -2.20
N MET A 68 -0.37 -3.80 -1.53
CA MET A 68 0.13 -2.43 -1.66
C MET A 68 0.58 -2.13 -3.10
N GLY A 69 1.19 -3.10 -3.78
CA GLY A 69 1.61 -2.94 -5.17
C GLY A 69 0.44 -2.75 -6.12
N LEU A 70 -0.60 -3.58 -6.00
CA LEU A 70 -1.82 -3.43 -6.79
C LEU A 70 -2.53 -2.10 -6.50
N MET A 71 -2.52 -1.66 -5.24
CA MET A 71 -3.05 -0.34 -4.86
C MET A 71 -2.28 0.80 -5.54
N LEU A 72 -0.96 0.75 -5.55
CA LEU A 72 -0.12 1.75 -6.23
C LEU A 72 -0.31 1.72 -7.75
N LEU A 73 -0.39 0.52 -8.35
CA LEU A 73 -0.68 0.35 -9.78
C LEU A 73 -2.05 0.94 -10.15
N SER A 74 -3.06 0.84 -9.28
CA SER A 74 -4.39 1.36 -9.55
C SER A 74 -4.44 2.87 -9.81
N ALA A 75 -3.44 3.62 -9.33
CA ALA A 75 -3.28 5.05 -9.58
C ALA A 75 -2.63 5.40 -10.92
N MET A 76 -2.09 4.42 -11.63
CA MET A 76 -1.38 4.60 -12.90
C MET A 76 -2.33 4.40 -14.09
N ASP A 77 -1.92 4.89 -15.27
CA ASP A 77 -2.63 4.54 -16.49
C ASP A 77 -2.37 3.07 -16.91
N ASP A 78 -3.25 2.51 -17.71
CA ASP A 78 -3.20 1.10 -18.10
C ASP A 78 -1.93 0.77 -18.88
N ALA A 79 -1.42 1.71 -19.70
CA ALA A 79 -0.18 1.50 -20.46
C ALA A 79 1.04 1.35 -19.53
N GLU A 80 1.12 2.16 -18.46
CA GLU A 80 2.17 2.04 -17.45
C GLU A 80 2.02 0.75 -16.65
N ILE A 81 0.81 0.36 -16.29
CA ILE A 81 0.53 -0.90 -15.60
C ILE A 81 1.05 -2.08 -16.44
N PHE A 82 0.67 -2.16 -17.71
CA PHE A 82 1.13 -3.26 -18.60
C PHE A 82 2.65 -3.26 -18.77
N ARG A 83 3.29 -2.10 -18.90
CA ARG A 83 4.75 -2.01 -18.95
C ARG A 83 5.41 -2.60 -17.70
N ARG A 84 4.90 -2.26 -16.52
CA ARG A 84 5.43 -2.77 -15.23
C ARG A 84 5.19 -4.25 -15.04
N ILE A 85 4.01 -4.76 -15.41
CA ILE A 85 3.69 -6.20 -15.38
C ILE A 85 4.65 -6.97 -16.30
N ALA A 86 4.86 -6.49 -17.53
CA ALA A 86 5.78 -7.13 -18.48
C ALA A 86 7.22 -7.18 -17.96
N ARG A 87 7.71 -6.08 -17.37
CA ARG A 87 9.05 -6.04 -16.76
C ARG A 87 9.14 -6.94 -15.51
N ALA A 88 8.10 -6.96 -14.68
CA ALA A 88 8.04 -7.84 -13.52
C ALA A 88 8.05 -9.32 -13.95
N ALA A 89 7.34 -9.66 -15.02
CA ALA A 89 7.34 -11.02 -15.57
C ALA A 89 8.73 -11.44 -16.09
N GLN A 90 9.46 -10.54 -16.74
CA GLN A 90 10.84 -10.79 -17.21
C GLN A 90 11.85 -10.96 -16.06
N ALA A 91 11.62 -10.32 -14.93
CA ALA A 91 12.50 -10.36 -13.77
C ALA A 91 12.15 -11.50 -12.78
N ARG A 92 11.12 -12.30 -13.09
CA ARG A 92 10.68 -13.41 -12.23
C ARG A 92 11.65 -14.60 -12.30
N GLU A 93 11.78 -15.30 -11.17
CA GLU A 93 12.49 -16.57 -11.15
C GLU A 93 11.77 -17.59 -12.04
N PRO A 94 12.52 -18.50 -12.71
CA PRO A 94 11.96 -19.44 -13.69
C PRO A 94 10.87 -20.37 -13.14
N ASP A 95 10.93 -20.70 -11.86
CA ASP A 95 10.00 -21.59 -11.15
C ASP A 95 8.85 -20.83 -10.45
N ALA A 96 8.86 -19.50 -10.48
CA ALA A 96 7.77 -18.70 -9.92
C ALA A 96 6.52 -18.79 -10.80
N ALA A 97 5.34 -18.78 -10.16
CA ALA A 97 4.06 -18.74 -10.86
C ALA A 97 4.01 -17.57 -11.86
N PRO A 98 3.54 -17.76 -13.10
CA PRO A 98 3.50 -16.70 -14.10
C PRO A 98 2.54 -15.58 -13.68
N LEU A 99 2.87 -14.36 -14.06
CA LEU A 99 1.92 -13.24 -13.96
C LEU A 99 0.92 -13.34 -15.11
N VAL A 100 -0.35 -13.25 -14.79
CA VAL A 100 -1.46 -13.20 -15.78
C VAL A 100 -1.97 -11.76 -15.83
N PRO A 101 -1.64 -10.98 -16.88
CA PRO A 101 -1.98 -9.57 -16.95
C PRO A 101 -3.48 -9.28 -16.81
N ASP A 102 -4.34 -10.11 -17.41
CA ASP A 102 -5.80 -9.92 -17.34
C ASP A 102 -6.33 -10.09 -15.92
N ASP A 103 -5.81 -11.06 -15.16
CA ASP A 103 -6.19 -11.27 -13.75
C ASP A 103 -5.76 -10.08 -12.89
N ILE A 104 -4.55 -9.58 -13.11
CA ILE A 104 -4.02 -8.40 -12.39
C ILE A 104 -4.87 -7.17 -12.73
N MET A 105 -5.23 -6.97 -14.00
CA MET A 105 -6.08 -5.85 -14.41
C MET A 105 -7.49 -5.96 -13.82
N ALA A 106 -8.05 -7.15 -13.70
CA ALA A 106 -9.33 -7.36 -13.03
C ALA A 106 -9.28 -6.98 -11.55
N GLU A 107 -8.22 -7.38 -10.83
CA GLU A 107 -8.00 -6.97 -9.44
C GLU A 107 -7.84 -5.43 -9.33
N ILE A 108 -7.06 -4.81 -10.21
CA ILE A 108 -6.86 -3.35 -10.23
C ILE A 108 -8.19 -2.63 -10.51
N THR A 109 -9.02 -3.16 -11.39
CA THR A 109 -10.34 -2.59 -11.68
C THR A 109 -11.24 -2.63 -10.45
N ALA A 110 -11.25 -3.75 -9.71
CA ALA A 110 -11.98 -3.86 -8.46
C ALA A 110 -11.46 -2.88 -7.39
N ILE A 111 -10.15 -2.74 -7.26
CA ILE A 111 -9.50 -1.78 -6.36
C ILE A 111 -9.89 -0.34 -6.70
N ARG A 112 -9.91 0.03 -8.00
CA ARG A 112 -10.35 1.36 -8.45
C ARG A 112 -11.81 1.63 -8.08
N ALA A 113 -12.66 0.61 -8.12
CA ALA A 113 -14.08 0.73 -7.78
C ALA A 113 -14.30 0.90 -6.26
N THR A 114 -13.56 0.17 -5.43
CA THR A 114 -13.71 0.20 -3.95
C THR A 114 -12.86 1.29 -3.28
N GLY A 115 -11.74 1.67 -3.91
CA GLY A 115 -10.77 2.62 -3.36
C GLY A 115 -9.87 2.06 -2.28
N HIS A 116 -9.84 0.73 -2.09
CA HIS A 116 -8.91 0.04 -1.21
C HIS A 116 -8.52 -1.32 -1.78
N ALA A 117 -7.42 -1.87 -1.30
CA ALA A 117 -6.97 -3.21 -1.63
C ALA A 117 -6.87 -4.06 -0.36
N LEU A 118 -7.34 -5.29 -0.43
CA LEU A 118 -7.09 -6.34 0.55
C LEU A 118 -6.12 -7.37 -0.04
N SER A 119 -5.15 -7.79 0.73
CA SER A 119 -4.29 -8.93 0.40
C SER A 119 -4.05 -9.76 1.65
N ALA A 120 -4.19 -11.09 1.55
CA ALA A 120 -4.00 -12.01 2.65
C ALA A 120 -3.17 -13.22 2.19
N SER A 121 -2.12 -13.55 2.95
CA SER A 121 -1.22 -14.69 2.72
C SER A 121 -0.57 -14.76 1.32
N ARG A 122 -0.51 -13.64 0.61
CA ARG A 122 -0.06 -13.59 -0.78
C ARG A 122 1.46 -13.59 -0.91
N ILE A 123 2.15 -12.79 -0.09
CA ILE A 123 3.61 -12.72 -0.05
C ILE A 123 4.18 -13.45 1.17
N VAL A 124 3.60 -13.19 2.33
CA VAL A 124 4.00 -13.83 3.58
C VAL A 124 2.81 -14.64 4.09
N PRO A 125 2.96 -15.97 4.19
CA PRO A 125 1.89 -16.81 4.76
C PRO A 125 1.43 -16.30 6.12
N GLY A 126 0.12 -16.20 6.31
CA GLY A 126 -0.48 -15.73 7.55
C GLY A 126 -0.47 -14.20 7.76
N ALA A 127 0.12 -13.43 6.86
CA ALA A 127 0.10 -11.98 6.91
C ALA A 127 -0.94 -11.39 5.95
N GLY A 128 -1.56 -10.27 6.34
CA GLY A 128 -2.52 -9.54 5.51
C GLY A 128 -2.33 -8.02 5.60
N ILE A 129 -2.89 -7.32 4.65
CA ILE A 129 -2.90 -5.85 4.59
C ILE A 129 -4.20 -5.35 3.96
N VAL A 130 -4.78 -4.30 4.54
CA VAL A 130 -5.73 -3.42 3.87
C VAL A 130 -5.04 -2.09 3.63
N CYS A 131 -5.08 -1.58 2.41
CA CYS A 131 -4.39 -0.35 2.05
C CYS A 131 -5.19 0.53 1.08
N THR A 132 -4.86 1.81 1.06
CA THR A 132 -5.44 2.81 0.17
C THR A 132 -4.38 3.83 -0.26
N LEU A 133 -4.70 4.68 -1.24
CA LEU A 133 -3.82 5.75 -1.68
C LEU A 133 -3.91 6.97 -0.74
N LEU A 134 -2.76 7.61 -0.53
CA LEU A 134 -2.73 8.97 -0.01
C LEU A 134 -2.97 9.98 -1.13
N PRO A 135 -3.67 11.10 -0.86
CA PRO A 135 -3.76 12.21 -1.80
C PRO A 135 -2.37 12.73 -2.13
N THR A 136 -2.04 12.80 -3.41
CA THR A 136 -0.74 13.30 -3.88
C THR A 136 -0.94 14.39 -4.92
N ALA A 137 -0.18 15.50 -4.83
CA ALA A 137 -0.17 16.52 -5.88
C ALA A 137 0.41 15.98 -7.18
N ASP A 138 1.38 15.07 -7.09
CA ASP A 138 2.00 14.41 -8.23
C ASP A 138 1.51 12.97 -8.38
N ARG A 139 0.66 12.76 -9.38
CA ARG A 139 0.12 11.43 -9.73
C ARG A 139 1.16 10.47 -10.29
N SER A 140 2.32 10.96 -10.73
CA SER A 140 3.39 10.10 -11.25
C SER A 140 4.11 9.31 -10.14
N GLN A 141 3.97 9.75 -8.89
CA GLN A 141 4.56 9.11 -7.71
C GLN A 141 3.48 8.77 -6.67
N PRO A 142 2.63 7.77 -6.92
CA PRO A 142 1.61 7.38 -5.97
C PRO A 142 2.22 6.88 -4.67
N MET A 143 1.56 7.21 -3.57
CA MET A 143 1.92 6.78 -2.23
C MET A 143 0.72 6.07 -1.60
N GLY A 144 0.96 4.90 -1.03
CA GLY A 144 -0.06 4.11 -0.35
C GLY A 144 0.22 3.99 1.14
N ILE A 145 -0.85 3.94 1.92
CA ILE A 145 -0.82 3.65 3.35
C ILE A 145 -1.67 2.43 3.65
N GLY A 146 -1.22 1.57 4.56
CA GLY A 146 -1.93 0.35 4.88
C GLY A 146 -1.82 -0.06 6.33
N ILE A 147 -2.80 -0.86 6.77
CA ILE A 147 -2.87 -1.53 8.06
C ILE A 147 -2.59 -3.01 7.81
N GLY A 148 -1.49 -3.50 8.36
CA GLY A 148 -1.03 -4.87 8.19
C GLY A 148 -1.04 -5.64 9.51
N GLY A 149 -1.43 -6.91 9.45
CA GLY A 149 -1.55 -7.78 10.60
C GLY A 149 -1.68 -9.25 10.22
N GLN A 150 -2.25 -10.06 11.11
CA GLN A 150 -2.57 -11.44 10.82
C GLN A 150 -3.66 -11.54 9.75
N ALA A 151 -3.48 -12.40 8.75
CA ALA A 151 -4.36 -12.49 7.59
C ALA A 151 -5.84 -12.66 7.96
N PHE A 152 -6.15 -13.54 8.92
CA PHE A 152 -7.54 -13.79 9.32
C PHE A 152 -8.19 -12.58 10.00
N GLU A 153 -7.43 -11.81 10.81
CA GLU A 153 -7.93 -10.59 11.45
C GLU A 153 -8.14 -9.47 10.43
N VAL A 154 -7.19 -9.31 9.52
CA VAL A 154 -7.25 -8.29 8.46
C VAL A 154 -8.44 -8.55 7.53
N VAL A 155 -8.68 -9.81 7.13
CA VAL A 155 -9.84 -10.19 6.32
C VAL A 155 -11.15 -9.92 7.08
N ALA A 156 -11.24 -10.32 8.35
CA ALA A 156 -12.44 -10.11 9.16
C ALA A 156 -12.76 -8.63 9.41
N ARG A 157 -11.75 -7.75 9.34
CA ARG A 157 -11.86 -6.31 9.61
C ARG A 157 -11.65 -5.44 8.35
N GLU A 158 -11.73 -6.01 7.16
CA GLU A 158 -11.47 -5.30 5.89
C GLU A 158 -12.21 -3.97 5.80
N GLU A 159 -13.53 -4.00 5.91
CA GLU A 159 -14.39 -2.81 5.79
C GLU A 159 -14.10 -1.78 6.90
N ALA A 160 -13.86 -2.23 8.12
CA ALA A 160 -13.53 -1.35 9.24
C ALA A 160 -12.19 -0.66 9.01
N PHE A 161 -11.17 -1.38 8.56
CA PHE A 161 -9.86 -0.81 8.26
C PHE A 161 -9.89 0.12 7.05
N ALA A 162 -10.61 -0.26 5.99
CA ALA A 162 -10.77 0.59 4.81
C ALA A 162 -11.48 1.91 5.15
N SER A 163 -12.57 1.86 5.93
CA SER A 163 -13.30 3.03 6.40
C SER A 163 -12.44 3.91 7.32
N LEU A 164 -11.67 3.31 8.23
CA LEU A 164 -10.79 4.03 9.13
C LEU A 164 -9.68 4.76 8.33
N LEU A 165 -9.02 4.09 7.41
CA LEU A 165 -8.01 4.70 6.54
C LEU A 165 -8.57 5.91 5.81
N LYS A 166 -9.71 5.75 5.13
CA LYS A 166 -10.35 6.82 4.34
C LYS A 166 -10.75 8.01 5.22
N SER A 167 -11.36 7.76 6.38
CA SER A 167 -11.79 8.83 7.29
C SER A 167 -10.61 9.60 7.89
N ARG A 168 -9.56 8.90 8.31
CA ARG A 168 -8.36 9.53 8.88
C ARG A 168 -7.58 10.31 7.81
N ILE A 169 -7.44 9.78 6.61
CA ILE A 169 -6.85 10.52 5.49
C ILE A 169 -7.62 11.80 5.21
N ALA A 170 -8.95 11.74 5.15
CA ALA A 170 -9.78 12.93 4.95
C ALA A 170 -9.55 13.99 6.05
N GLN A 171 -9.42 13.60 7.32
CA GLN A 171 -9.14 14.51 8.43
C GLN A 171 -7.78 15.23 8.28
N TYR A 172 -6.75 14.50 7.84
CA TYR A 172 -5.39 15.04 7.72
C TYR A 172 -5.15 15.86 6.45
N PHE A 173 -5.90 15.58 5.38
CA PHE A 173 -5.69 16.18 4.05
C PHE A 173 -6.84 17.06 3.55
N ALA A 174 -7.97 17.17 4.27
CA ALA A 174 -9.10 18.01 3.89
C ALA A 174 -8.88 19.53 4.07
N VAL A 175 -7.76 19.94 4.69
CA VAL A 175 -7.53 21.35 5.07
C VAL A 175 -7.04 22.21 3.90
N ASP A 176 -6.57 21.64 2.80
CA ASP A 176 -5.97 22.39 1.69
C ASP A 176 -6.98 22.86 0.61
N SER A 177 -8.28 22.66 0.80
CA SER A 177 -9.32 23.10 -0.15
C SER A 177 -9.87 24.50 0.12
N ARG A 178 -9.26 25.25 1.03
CA ARG A 178 -9.67 26.61 1.41
C ARG A 178 -8.49 27.60 1.39
N ALA A 179 -7.76 27.64 0.30
CA ALA A 179 -6.83 28.72 0.04
C ALA A 179 -6.97 29.18 -1.41
#